data_c209fef52c37e25c615c5a419a4566bc
#
_entry.id   c209fef52c37e25c615c5a419a4566bc
#
_cell.length_a   1.000
_cell.length_b   1.000
_cell.length_c   1.000
_cell.angle_alpha   90.00
_cell.angle_beta   90.00
_cell.angle_gamma   90.00
#
_symmetry.space_group_name_H-M   'P 1'
#
loop_
_entity.id
_entity.type
_entity.pdbx_description
1 polymer ?
#
loop_
_entity_poly.entity_id
_entity_poly.type
_entity_poly.pdbx_seq_one_letter_code
_entity_poly.pdbx_strand_id
1 'polypeptide(L)'
;MEWTRTGIFITLLVVVCACTQKNKTVTDAEPDRPEAFANDDELLDYIQKTHFNYMWEGAEKTSGLACERIHLDNVYPQQDQDVITIGGSGFGIAGLLVAIERNFINREEGVARLTKIVDYLAKADRFHGVWPHWLHGPTGKVKPFGTKDDGGDLVESSFLMQSLLCVRQYVKDGNEKEKALAAKIDELWHGMEFDWYRNGDQNVLYWHWSPNYGWEMNFPLEGYNECLITYILAASSPTHSVPAACYHEGWARSGGIKSASKPYGYPLELKHNGAEEKGGPLFWAHYSYIGLDPRNLTDQYANYWNVVRNHAMSDYQYCVTNPKGYKGYGPDCWGLTASYSINGYSAHMPDNDLGVITPTAALSSFPYTPEESMAALKGFYKQGSWIWGKYGFYDAFSPNEKWTVPHYLAIDQCTICLLYTSDAA
;
A
#
# COMPACT_ATOMS: atom_id res chain seq x y z
N MET A 1 55.67 -1.91 62.71
CA MET A 1 54.30 -2.04 63.24
C MET A 1 53.41 -2.51 62.08
N GLU A 2 53.26 -3.83 62.03
CA GLU A 2 52.47 -4.51 60.96
C GLU A 2 51.00 -4.54 61.37
N TRP A 3 50.15 -4.25 60.47
CA TRP A 3 48.71 -4.49 60.59
C TRP A 3 48.30 -5.52 59.54
N THR A 4 47.94 -6.70 59.97
CA THR A 4 47.40 -7.81 59.25
C THR A 4 45.98 -7.50 58.82
N ARG A 5 45.69 -7.62 57.50
CA ARG A 5 44.33 -7.55 56.90
C ARG A 5 43.77 -8.99 56.78
N THR A 6 42.79 -9.30 57.59
CA THR A 6 41.99 -10.52 57.50
C THR A 6 40.95 -10.34 56.31
N GLY A 7 41.11 -11.11 55.24
CA GLY A 7 40.18 -11.12 54.16
C GLY A 7 39.00 -12.03 54.46
N ILE A 8 37.79 -11.47 54.35
CA ILE A 8 36.53 -12.23 54.38
C ILE A 8 36.17 -12.54 52.93
N PHE A 9 36.25 -13.83 52.56
CA PHE A 9 35.70 -14.32 51.27
C PHE A 9 34.19 -14.47 51.41
N ILE A 10 33.41 -13.59 50.73
CA ILE A 10 31.98 -13.77 50.53
C ILE A 10 31.82 -14.54 49.22
N THR A 11 31.45 -15.82 49.31
CA THR A 11 31.08 -16.67 48.18
C THR A 11 29.69 -16.25 47.68
N LEU A 12 29.65 -15.53 46.58
CA LEU A 12 28.38 -15.16 45.92
C LEU A 12 27.85 -16.37 45.16
N LEU A 13 26.82 -17.01 45.69
CA LEU A 13 26.08 -18.08 45.01
C LEU A 13 25.22 -17.45 43.95
N VAL A 14 25.65 -17.49 42.67
CA VAL A 14 24.83 -17.09 41.54
C VAL A 14 23.85 -18.22 41.25
N VAL A 15 22.60 -18.06 41.70
CA VAL A 15 21.49 -18.90 41.30
C VAL A 15 21.10 -18.47 39.90
N VAL A 16 21.55 -19.20 38.87
CA VAL A 16 21.06 -19.05 37.50
C VAL A 16 19.63 -19.61 37.44
N CYS A 17 18.64 -18.74 37.63
CA CYS A 17 17.27 -19.07 37.26
C CYS A 17 17.18 -19.14 35.73
N ALA A 18 17.28 -20.33 35.16
CA ALA A 18 16.91 -20.58 33.77
C ALA A 18 15.40 -20.42 33.68
N CYS A 19 14.96 -19.20 33.34
CA CYS A 19 13.62 -18.98 32.85
C CYS A 19 13.52 -19.64 31.47
N THR A 20 13.06 -20.89 31.45
CA THR A 20 12.53 -21.50 30.22
C THR A 20 11.28 -20.70 29.85
N GLN A 21 11.41 -19.72 28.96
CA GLN A 21 10.27 -19.16 28.27
C GLN A 21 9.63 -20.31 27.47
N LYS A 22 8.55 -20.84 28.00
CA LYS A 22 7.60 -21.62 27.20
C LYS A 22 7.05 -20.65 26.18
N ASN A 23 7.52 -20.77 24.93
CA ASN A 23 6.81 -20.23 23.79
C ASN A 23 5.39 -20.76 23.91
N LYS A 24 4.44 -19.89 24.26
CA LYS A 24 3.03 -20.13 24.03
C LYS A 24 2.87 -20.12 22.51
N THR A 25 2.86 -21.31 21.91
CA THR A 25 2.32 -21.51 20.58
C THR A 25 0.87 -21.03 20.65
N VAL A 26 0.60 -19.90 19.99
CA VAL A 26 -0.76 -19.51 19.67
C VAL A 26 -1.25 -20.60 18.71
N THR A 27 -2.04 -21.53 19.23
CA THR A 27 -2.80 -22.48 18.43
C THR A 27 -4.08 -21.80 18.00
N ASP A 28 -3.98 -20.76 17.17
CA ASP A 28 -5.05 -20.49 16.23
C ASP A 28 -4.99 -21.61 15.22
N ALA A 29 -6.12 -22.31 15.02
CA ALA A 29 -6.21 -23.35 14.01
C ALA A 29 -5.70 -22.73 12.69
N GLU A 30 -4.75 -23.44 12.03
CA GLU A 30 -4.31 -23.02 10.70
C GLU A 30 -5.58 -22.75 9.88
N PRO A 31 -5.67 -21.56 9.21
CA PRO A 31 -6.83 -21.30 8.36
C PRO A 31 -6.94 -22.47 7.40
N ASP A 32 -8.16 -23.00 7.24
CA ASP A 32 -8.46 -24.14 6.35
C ASP A 32 -8.04 -23.74 4.93
N ARG A 33 -6.79 -24.09 4.59
CA ARG A 33 -6.14 -23.72 3.35
C ARG A 33 -6.24 -24.89 2.39
N PRO A 34 -7.04 -24.80 1.30
CA PRO A 34 -7.18 -25.88 0.33
C PRO A 34 -5.81 -26.34 -0.20
N GLU A 35 -5.60 -27.65 -0.28
CA GLU A 35 -4.36 -28.22 -0.85
C GLU A 35 -4.32 -28.10 -2.38
N ALA A 36 -5.48 -28.07 -3.04
CA ALA A 36 -5.61 -28.01 -4.48
C ALA A 36 -6.88 -27.27 -4.91
N PHE A 37 -6.86 -26.74 -6.12
CA PHE A 37 -7.97 -26.09 -6.81
C PHE A 37 -8.23 -26.80 -8.13
N ALA A 38 -9.47 -26.78 -8.61
CA ALA A 38 -9.83 -27.41 -9.88
C ALA A 38 -9.20 -26.67 -11.09
N ASN A 39 -9.02 -25.36 -10.97
CA ASN A 39 -8.44 -24.49 -12.00
C ASN A 39 -7.87 -23.21 -11.39
N ASP A 40 -7.29 -22.36 -12.24
CA ASP A 40 -6.66 -21.11 -11.83
C ASP A 40 -7.67 -20.08 -11.34
N ASP A 41 -8.91 -20.09 -11.86
CA ASP A 41 -9.96 -19.13 -11.45
C ASP A 41 -10.38 -19.40 -9.99
N GLU A 42 -10.53 -20.66 -9.60
CA GLU A 42 -10.83 -21.00 -8.20
C GLU A 42 -9.69 -20.59 -7.25
N LEU A 43 -8.45 -20.75 -7.68
CA LEU A 43 -7.31 -20.26 -6.90
C LEU A 43 -7.37 -18.74 -6.76
N LEU A 44 -7.59 -18.00 -7.85
CA LEU A 44 -7.70 -16.55 -7.82
C LEU A 44 -8.85 -16.06 -6.93
N ASP A 45 -10.03 -16.68 -7.02
CA ASP A 45 -11.17 -16.38 -6.17
C ASP A 45 -10.86 -16.56 -4.70
N TYR A 46 -10.24 -17.68 -4.36
CA TYR A 46 -9.84 -17.97 -2.99
C TYR A 46 -8.82 -16.94 -2.46
N ILE A 47 -7.80 -16.63 -3.24
CA ILE A 47 -6.77 -15.64 -2.88
C ILE A 47 -7.40 -14.27 -2.69
N GLN A 48 -8.17 -13.81 -3.66
CA GLN A 48 -8.79 -12.49 -3.64
C GLN A 48 -9.73 -12.33 -2.43
N LYS A 49 -10.59 -13.34 -2.19
CA LYS A 49 -11.50 -13.34 -1.04
C LYS A 49 -10.76 -13.36 0.29
N THR A 50 -9.68 -14.14 0.39
CA THR A 50 -8.91 -14.24 1.64
C THR A 50 -8.23 -12.91 1.97
N HIS A 51 -7.63 -12.24 0.98
CA HIS A 51 -7.01 -10.93 1.18
C HIS A 51 -8.06 -9.83 1.46
N PHE A 52 -9.23 -9.90 0.80
CA PHE A 52 -10.34 -9.00 1.07
C PHE A 52 -10.79 -9.01 2.55
N ASN A 53 -10.68 -10.14 3.24
CA ASN A 53 -11.03 -10.25 4.65
C ASN A 53 -10.17 -9.33 5.55
N TYR A 54 -8.99 -8.88 5.11
CA TYR A 54 -8.26 -7.83 5.80
C TYR A 54 -9.10 -6.55 5.94
N MET A 55 -9.73 -6.10 4.87
CA MET A 55 -10.60 -4.92 4.85
C MET A 55 -12.00 -5.21 5.41
N TRP A 56 -12.47 -6.45 5.35
CA TRP A 56 -13.83 -6.80 5.80
C TRP A 56 -13.90 -7.14 7.28
N GLU A 57 -13.11 -8.12 7.72
CA GLU A 57 -13.07 -8.60 9.10
C GLU A 57 -12.05 -7.84 9.95
N GLY A 58 -10.89 -7.53 9.37
CA GLY A 58 -9.76 -6.86 10.02
C GLY A 58 -9.90 -5.35 10.13
N ALA A 59 -10.93 -4.74 9.53
CA ALA A 59 -11.16 -3.30 9.59
C ALA A 59 -11.31 -2.78 11.03
N GLU A 60 -10.88 -1.54 11.26
CA GLU A 60 -11.13 -0.83 12.52
C GLU A 60 -12.63 -0.67 12.76
N LYS A 61 -13.07 -0.98 13.99
CA LYS A 61 -14.49 -1.22 14.27
C LYS A 61 -15.35 0.05 14.29
N THR A 62 -14.77 1.19 14.63
CA THR A 62 -15.50 2.48 14.69
C THR A 62 -15.65 3.08 13.30
N SER A 63 -14.55 3.15 12.56
CA SER A 63 -14.50 3.77 11.24
C SER A 63 -14.96 2.86 10.10
N GLY A 64 -14.66 1.57 10.19
CA GLY A 64 -14.78 0.60 9.08
C GLY A 64 -13.66 0.70 8.06
N LEU A 65 -12.65 1.54 8.29
CA LEU A 65 -11.45 1.70 7.47
C LEU A 65 -10.40 0.64 7.81
N ALA A 66 -9.39 0.49 6.96
CA ALA A 66 -8.33 -0.47 7.17
C ALA A 66 -7.42 -0.06 8.34
N CYS A 67 -7.16 -0.98 9.26
CA CYS A 67 -6.02 -0.82 10.17
C CYS A 67 -4.75 -0.64 9.34
N GLU A 68 -3.85 0.25 9.75
CA GLU A 68 -2.56 0.43 9.09
C GLU A 68 -1.82 -0.90 8.99
N ARG A 69 -1.80 -1.64 10.10
CA ARG A 69 -1.17 -2.97 10.18
C ARG A 69 -1.95 -3.91 11.09
N ILE A 70 -1.82 -5.19 10.82
CA ILE A 70 -2.30 -6.24 11.71
C ILE A 70 -1.15 -7.20 11.96
N HIS A 71 -0.77 -7.33 13.23
CA HIS A 71 0.24 -8.27 13.70
C HIS A 71 -0.46 -9.47 14.34
N LEU A 72 -0.28 -10.66 13.80
CA LEU A 72 -0.93 -11.87 14.31
C LEU A 72 -0.36 -12.32 15.66
N ASP A 73 0.85 -11.90 16.00
CA ASP A 73 1.46 -12.11 17.33
C ASP A 73 0.95 -11.12 18.39
N ASN A 74 0.11 -10.15 17.99
CA ASN A 74 -0.39 -9.06 18.83
C ASN A 74 0.71 -8.21 19.50
N VAL A 75 1.89 -8.14 18.89
CA VAL A 75 2.99 -7.32 19.38
C VAL A 75 3.04 -6.02 18.56
N TYR A 76 2.74 -4.89 19.20
CA TYR A 76 2.72 -3.57 18.59
C TYR A 76 3.71 -2.63 19.31
N PRO A 77 5.00 -2.64 18.92
CA PRO A 77 6.03 -1.86 19.64
C PRO A 77 5.78 -0.35 19.62
N GLN A 78 5.05 0.14 18.61
CA GLN A 78 4.72 1.57 18.42
C GLN A 78 3.34 1.93 19.00
N GLN A 79 2.63 0.99 19.62
CA GLN A 79 1.27 1.17 20.14
C GLN A 79 0.32 1.69 19.05
N ASP A 80 0.37 1.08 17.90
CA ASP A 80 -0.31 1.51 16.67
C ASP A 80 -1.42 0.54 16.20
N GLN A 81 -1.88 -0.36 17.08
CA GLN A 81 -2.97 -1.29 16.80
C GLN A 81 -4.32 -0.61 16.47
N ASP A 82 -4.52 0.64 16.90
CA ASP A 82 -5.73 1.43 16.66
C ASP A 82 -5.55 2.48 15.54
N VAL A 83 -4.44 2.41 14.82
CA VAL A 83 -4.13 3.33 13.72
C VAL A 83 -4.81 2.83 12.44
N ILE A 84 -5.48 3.74 11.75
CA ILE A 84 -5.97 3.54 10.38
C ILE A 84 -5.13 4.34 9.40
N THR A 85 -4.91 3.77 8.22
CA THR A 85 -4.19 4.40 7.13
C THR A 85 -5.17 4.97 6.10
N ILE A 86 -4.86 6.12 5.54
CA ILE A 86 -5.74 6.78 4.56
C ILE A 86 -5.60 6.15 3.19
N GLY A 87 -4.41 6.03 2.64
CA GLY A 87 -4.20 5.46 1.30
C GLY A 87 -4.54 3.98 1.23
N GLY A 88 -4.04 3.17 2.18
CA GLY A 88 -4.38 1.75 2.23
C GLY A 88 -5.87 1.50 2.41
N SER A 89 -6.58 2.36 3.16
CA SER A 89 -8.05 2.34 3.21
C SER A 89 -8.69 2.67 1.86
N GLY A 90 -8.10 3.57 1.09
CA GLY A 90 -8.54 3.84 -0.29
C GLY A 90 -8.55 2.57 -1.12
N PHE A 91 -7.47 1.81 -1.10
CA PHE A 91 -7.37 0.54 -1.84
C PHE A 91 -8.38 -0.49 -1.33
N GLY A 92 -8.58 -0.57 -0.01
CA GLY A 92 -9.62 -1.41 0.59
C GLY A 92 -11.04 -1.02 0.16
N ILE A 93 -11.33 0.28 -0.05
CA ILE A 93 -12.60 0.76 -0.57
C ILE A 93 -12.83 0.29 -2.01
N ALA A 94 -11.80 0.34 -2.87
CA ALA A 94 -11.88 -0.27 -4.19
C ALA A 94 -12.14 -1.79 -4.09
N GLY A 95 -11.45 -2.47 -3.16
CA GLY A 95 -11.69 -3.89 -2.86
C GLY A 95 -13.11 -4.21 -2.40
N LEU A 96 -13.82 -3.28 -1.73
CA LEU A 96 -15.24 -3.45 -1.41
C LEU A 96 -16.13 -3.50 -2.67
N LEU A 97 -15.83 -2.70 -3.70
CA LEU A 97 -16.57 -2.77 -4.97
C LEU A 97 -16.35 -4.12 -5.64
N VAL A 98 -15.11 -4.59 -5.69
CA VAL A 98 -14.76 -5.92 -6.21
C VAL A 98 -15.52 -7.01 -5.47
N ALA A 99 -15.54 -6.94 -4.13
CA ALA A 99 -16.22 -7.93 -3.31
C ALA A 99 -17.74 -7.97 -3.52
N ILE A 100 -18.38 -6.83 -3.82
CA ILE A 100 -19.79 -6.77 -4.22
C ILE A 100 -19.98 -7.45 -5.58
N GLU A 101 -19.20 -7.08 -6.60
CA GLU A 101 -19.31 -7.62 -7.95
C GLU A 101 -19.00 -9.13 -8.02
N ARG A 102 -18.04 -9.60 -7.21
CA ARG A 102 -17.68 -11.02 -7.10
C ARG A 102 -18.60 -11.81 -6.15
N ASN A 103 -19.61 -11.17 -5.55
CA ASN A 103 -20.52 -11.77 -4.57
C ASN A 103 -19.80 -12.37 -3.34
N PHE A 104 -18.66 -11.80 -2.93
CA PHE A 104 -18.03 -12.13 -1.64
C PHE A 104 -18.84 -11.56 -0.47
N ILE A 105 -19.48 -10.41 -0.68
CA ILE A 105 -20.47 -9.78 0.18
C ILE A 105 -21.68 -9.37 -0.66
N ASN A 106 -22.85 -9.22 -0.03
CA ASN A 106 -23.99 -8.67 -0.77
C ASN A 106 -23.91 -7.14 -0.89
N ARG A 107 -24.60 -6.59 -1.90
CA ARG A 107 -24.58 -5.15 -2.21
C ARG A 107 -25.04 -4.28 -1.03
N GLU A 108 -26.08 -4.71 -0.31
CA GLU A 108 -26.62 -3.93 0.82
C GLU A 108 -25.60 -3.79 1.96
N GLU A 109 -24.92 -4.88 2.33
CA GLU A 109 -23.85 -4.88 3.32
C GLU A 109 -22.65 -4.03 2.88
N GLY A 110 -22.24 -4.15 1.61
CA GLY A 110 -21.17 -3.35 1.03
C GLY A 110 -21.49 -1.85 1.05
N VAL A 111 -22.68 -1.45 0.59
CA VAL A 111 -23.12 -0.05 0.61
C VAL A 111 -23.25 0.48 2.04
N ALA A 112 -23.73 -0.34 2.99
CA ALA A 112 -23.78 0.05 4.39
C ALA A 112 -22.38 0.30 4.98
N ARG A 113 -21.40 -0.54 4.65
CA ARG A 113 -19.99 -0.35 5.05
C ARG A 113 -19.41 0.93 4.42
N LEU A 114 -19.62 1.16 3.13
CA LEU A 114 -19.17 2.36 2.43
C LEU A 114 -19.79 3.63 3.01
N THR A 115 -21.08 3.59 3.35
CA THR A 115 -21.77 4.72 4.01
C THR A 115 -21.15 5.02 5.38
N LYS A 116 -20.88 4.00 6.18
CA LYS A 116 -20.21 4.13 7.48
C LYS A 116 -18.82 4.79 7.34
N ILE A 117 -18.05 4.34 6.36
CA ILE A 117 -16.72 4.88 6.07
C ILE A 117 -16.82 6.37 5.70
N VAL A 118 -17.69 6.72 4.77
CA VAL A 118 -17.84 8.11 4.30
C VAL A 118 -18.36 9.01 5.42
N ASP A 119 -19.29 8.54 6.24
CA ASP A 119 -19.79 9.30 7.42
C ASP A 119 -18.72 9.52 8.48
N TYR A 120 -17.77 8.59 8.62
CA TYR A 120 -16.63 8.75 9.50
C TYR A 120 -15.62 9.76 8.92
N LEU A 121 -15.26 9.61 7.66
CA LEU A 121 -14.31 10.50 6.96
C LEU A 121 -14.76 11.95 6.94
N ALA A 122 -16.07 12.19 6.85
CA ALA A 122 -16.66 13.54 6.90
C ALA A 122 -16.45 14.24 8.26
N LYS A 123 -16.21 13.48 9.33
CA LYS A 123 -16.05 13.98 10.72
C LYS A 123 -14.59 13.92 11.20
N ALA A 124 -13.74 13.14 10.52
CA ALA A 124 -12.34 12.99 10.86
C ALA A 124 -11.55 14.29 10.62
N ASP A 125 -10.39 14.42 11.25
CA ASP A 125 -9.52 15.55 11.03
C ASP A 125 -9.12 15.67 9.55
N ARG A 126 -9.24 16.90 9.03
CA ARG A 126 -8.86 17.28 7.68
C ARG A 126 -8.18 18.65 7.72
N PHE A 127 -7.21 18.83 6.83
CA PHE A 127 -6.39 20.01 6.73
C PHE A 127 -6.49 20.56 5.31
N HIS A 128 -7.18 21.67 5.11
CA HIS A 128 -7.53 22.15 3.77
C HIS A 128 -8.21 21.05 2.93
N GLY A 129 -9.18 20.36 3.57
CA GLY A 129 -9.94 19.30 2.94
C GLY A 129 -9.20 17.96 2.76
N VAL A 130 -7.94 17.86 3.11
CA VAL A 130 -7.06 16.70 2.94
C VAL A 130 -6.89 15.98 4.27
N TRP A 131 -7.02 14.65 4.27
CA TRP A 131 -6.79 13.83 5.46
C TRP A 131 -5.30 13.67 5.75
N PRO A 132 -4.93 13.37 6.99
CA PRO A 132 -3.53 13.05 7.33
C PRO A 132 -3.15 11.65 6.83
N HIS A 133 -1.87 11.32 6.89
CA HIS A 133 -1.37 9.98 6.59
C HIS A 133 -2.09 8.91 7.42
N TRP A 134 -2.13 9.13 8.73
CA TRP A 134 -2.77 8.26 9.71
C TRP A 134 -3.80 8.99 10.58
N LEU A 135 -4.84 8.24 10.95
CA LEU A 135 -5.81 8.65 11.97
C LEU A 135 -5.83 7.64 13.12
N HIS A 136 -6.12 8.11 14.31
CA HIS A 136 -6.52 7.25 15.41
C HIS A 136 -7.96 6.79 15.18
N GLY A 137 -8.14 5.50 14.88
CA GLY A 137 -9.41 4.92 14.43
C GLY A 137 -10.61 5.23 15.32
N PRO A 138 -10.54 5.04 16.65
CA PRO A 138 -11.66 5.32 17.55
C PRO A 138 -12.13 6.78 17.57
N THR A 139 -11.25 7.77 17.25
CA THR A 139 -11.56 9.19 17.43
C THR A 139 -11.59 10.02 16.16
N GLY A 140 -11.00 9.55 15.07
CA GLY A 140 -10.83 10.31 13.83
C GLY A 140 -9.83 11.47 13.93
N LYS A 141 -9.01 11.48 14.99
CA LYS A 141 -7.96 12.48 15.17
C LYS A 141 -6.68 12.08 14.47
N VAL A 142 -5.93 13.08 13.99
CA VAL A 142 -4.63 12.85 13.37
C VAL A 142 -3.72 12.06 14.32
N LYS A 143 -3.11 11.01 13.80
CA LYS A 143 -1.99 10.29 14.40
C LYS A 143 -0.74 10.66 13.57
N PRO A 144 0.18 11.46 14.10
CA PRO A 144 1.35 11.88 13.34
C PRO A 144 2.17 10.68 12.82
N PHE A 145 2.46 10.68 11.53
CA PHE A 145 3.39 9.73 10.93
C PHE A 145 4.84 10.04 11.30
N GLY A 146 5.14 11.33 11.38
CA GLY A 146 6.40 11.89 11.85
C GLY A 146 6.20 13.25 12.50
N THR A 147 7.25 13.80 13.13
CA THR A 147 7.15 15.05 13.89
C THR A 147 6.55 16.20 13.08
N LYS A 148 6.91 16.31 11.80
CA LYS A 148 6.40 17.36 10.89
C LYS A 148 5.30 16.87 9.96
N ASP A 149 4.95 15.60 10.05
CA ASP A 149 3.88 14.94 9.32
C ASP A 149 2.71 14.67 10.28
N ASP A 150 2.12 15.76 10.76
CA ASP A 150 1.04 15.81 11.73
C ASP A 150 -0.19 16.59 11.20
N GLY A 151 -0.29 16.69 9.89
CA GLY A 151 -1.32 17.45 9.19
C GLY A 151 -1.81 16.74 7.94
N GLY A 152 -2.09 17.49 6.87
CA GLY A 152 -2.62 16.93 5.63
C GLY A 152 -1.56 16.22 4.80
N ASP A 153 -1.90 15.02 4.33
CA ASP A 153 -1.14 14.24 3.36
C ASP A 153 -1.93 14.17 2.04
N LEU A 154 -1.47 14.94 1.06
CA LEU A 154 -2.18 15.07 -0.23
C LEU A 154 -2.15 13.78 -1.04
N VAL A 155 -1.08 13.00 -0.95
CA VAL A 155 -0.88 11.78 -1.74
C VAL A 155 -1.76 10.64 -1.19
N GLU A 156 -1.69 10.39 0.11
CA GLU A 156 -2.55 9.39 0.77
C GLU A 156 -4.05 9.72 0.58
N SER A 157 -4.40 11.01 0.70
CA SER A 157 -5.77 11.48 0.42
C SER A 157 -6.17 11.31 -1.04
N SER A 158 -5.24 11.40 -1.97
CA SER A 158 -5.50 11.14 -3.39
C SER A 158 -5.77 9.66 -3.65
N PHE A 159 -5.03 8.75 -2.99
CA PHE A 159 -5.30 7.31 -3.05
C PHE A 159 -6.68 6.97 -2.49
N LEU A 160 -7.09 7.61 -1.41
CA LEU A 160 -8.44 7.46 -0.88
C LEU A 160 -9.49 8.01 -1.86
N MET A 161 -9.30 9.24 -2.35
CA MET A 161 -10.30 9.93 -3.15
C MET A 161 -10.51 9.27 -4.51
N GLN A 162 -9.49 8.72 -5.18
CA GLN A 162 -9.69 7.98 -6.43
C GLN A 162 -10.69 6.83 -6.25
N SER A 163 -10.57 6.08 -5.16
CA SER A 163 -11.48 4.97 -4.86
C SER A 163 -12.88 5.44 -4.46
N LEU A 164 -12.98 6.54 -3.70
CA LEU A 164 -14.28 7.14 -3.39
C LEU A 164 -14.99 7.63 -4.66
N LEU A 165 -14.27 8.16 -5.64
CA LEU A 165 -14.85 8.56 -6.93
C LEU A 165 -15.33 7.34 -7.75
N CYS A 166 -14.63 6.20 -7.67
CA CYS A 166 -15.13 4.93 -8.21
C CYS A 166 -16.44 4.51 -7.52
N VAL A 167 -16.50 4.57 -6.18
CA VAL A 167 -17.74 4.31 -5.43
C VAL A 167 -18.87 5.25 -5.87
N ARG A 168 -18.60 6.56 -5.94
CA ARG A 168 -19.57 7.54 -6.40
C ARG A 168 -20.16 7.15 -7.75
N GLN A 169 -19.32 6.80 -8.72
CA GLN A 169 -19.73 6.39 -10.05
C GLN A 169 -20.57 5.11 -10.01
N TYR A 170 -20.18 4.16 -9.16
CA TYR A 170 -20.85 2.86 -9.01
C TYR A 170 -22.27 2.96 -8.42
N VAL A 171 -22.49 3.90 -7.50
CA VAL A 171 -23.76 4.02 -6.75
C VAL A 171 -24.67 5.14 -7.21
N LYS A 172 -24.23 6.09 -8.06
CA LYS A 172 -24.96 7.33 -8.40
C LYS A 172 -26.35 7.12 -8.97
N ASP A 173 -26.56 6.02 -9.72
CA ASP A 173 -27.82 5.69 -10.39
C ASP A 173 -28.65 4.66 -9.62
N GLY A 174 -28.25 4.34 -8.38
CA GLY A 174 -28.90 3.35 -7.53
C GLY A 174 -30.12 3.87 -6.77
N ASN A 175 -30.41 3.23 -5.66
CA ASN A 175 -31.52 3.63 -4.78
C ASN A 175 -31.20 4.92 -3.99
N GLU A 176 -32.17 5.43 -3.19
CA GLU A 176 -32.00 6.71 -2.47
C GLU A 176 -30.85 6.72 -1.47
N LYS A 177 -30.53 5.57 -0.82
CA LYS A 177 -29.36 5.47 0.08
C LYS A 177 -28.04 5.56 -0.72
N GLU A 178 -27.98 4.92 -1.87
CA GLU A 178 -26.83 4.94 -2.77
C GLU A 178 -26.61 6.33 -3.36
N LYS A 179 -27.66 7.02 -3.81
CA LYS A 179 -27.58 8.41 -4.27
C LYS A 179 -27.12 9.37 -3.15
N ALA A 180 -27.60 9.16 -1.92
CA ALA A 180 -27.15 9.93 -0.77
C ALA A 180 -25.67 9.70 -0.45
N LEU A 181 -25.18 8.46 -0.61
CA LEU A 181 -23.76 8.15 -0.50
C LEU A 181 -22.93 8.86 -1.58
N ALA A 182 -23.37 8.83 -2.83
CA ALA A 182 -22.74 9.55 -3.93
C ALA A 182 -22.62 11.05 -3.65
N ALA A 183 -23.71 11.68 -3.17
CA ALA A 183 -23.73 13.10 -2.85
C ALA A 183 -22.74 13.46 -1.73
N LYS A 184 -22.62 12.64 -0.68
CA LYS A 184 -21.63 12.85 0.39
C LYS A 184 -20.19 12.74 -0.13
N ILE A 185 -19.92 11.81 -1.04
CA ILE A 185 -18.60 11.69 -1.67
C ILE A 185 -18.31 12.95 -2.50
N ASP A 186 -19.28 13.47 -3.23
CA ASP A 186 -19.14 14.74 -3.96
C ASP A 186 -18.82 15.91 -3.02
N GLU A 187 -19.47 16.02 -1.85
CA GLU A 187 -19.15 17.04 -0.85
C GLU A 187 -17.70 16.93 -0.36
N LEU A 188 -17.21 15.73 -0.08
CA LEU A 188 -15.82 15.50 0.33
C LEU A 188 -14.83 15.86 -0.79
N TRP A 189 -15.15 15.48 -2.02
CA TRP A 189 -14.35 15.79 -3.21
C TRP A 189 -14.26 17.29 -3.48
N HIS A 190 -15.38 18.01 -3.42
CA HIS A 190 -15.42 19.46 -3.60
C HIS A 190 -14.66 20.22 -2.50
N GLY A 191 -14.49 19.63 -1.33
CA GLY A 191 -13.80 20.24 -0.22
C GLY A 191 -12.30 20.02 -0.17
N MET A 192 -11.70 19.30 -1.13
CA MET A 192 -10.24 19.11 -1.20
C MET A 192 -9.58 20.32 -1.89
N GLU A 193 -8.82 21.10 -1.15
CA GLU A 193 -8.18 22.33 -1.60
C GLU A 193 -6.81 22.03 -2.25
N PHE A 194 -6.77 21.41 -3.44
CA PHE A 194 -5.53 21.11 -4.15
C PHE A 194 -4.69 22.35 -4.45
N ASP A 195 -5.32 23.47 -4.73
CA ASP A 195 -4.67 24.75 -4.98
C ASP A 195 -3.91 25.28 -3.74
N TRP A 196 -4.37 24.97 -2.51
CA TRP A 196 -3.62 25.23 -1.29
C TRP A 196 -2.26 24.52 -1.28
N TYR A 197 -2.24 23.26 -1.73
CA TYR A 197 -1.04 22.42 -1.74
C TYR A 197 0.00 22.81 -2.80
N ARG A 198 -0.17 23.93 -3.46
CA ARG A 198 0.84 24.59 -4.30
C ARG A 198 1.84 25.42 -3.50
N ASN A 199 1.70 25.55 -2.19
CA ASN A 199 2.57 26.32 -1.31
C ASN A 199 2.85 27.74 -1.85
N GLY A 200 1.80 28.56 -1.94
CA GLY A 200 1.91 29.94 -2.40
C GLY A 200 1.99 30.09 -3.91
N ASP A 201 1.11 29.40 -4.66
CA ASP A 201 0.95 29.51 -6.12
C ASP A 201 2.13 29.00 -6.97
N GLN A 202 2.98 28.13 -6.43
CA GLN A 202 4.03 27.48 -7.20
C GLN A 202 3.44 26.53 -8.26
N ASN A 203 4.18 26.28 -9.34
CA ASN A 203 3.78 25.32 -10.39
C ASN A 203 4.19 23.88 -10.05
N VAL A 204 3.90 23.46 -8.82
CA VAL A 204 4.16 22.11 -8.28
C VAL A 204 3.23 21.88 -7.10
N LEU A 205 2.84 20.62 -6.85
CA LEU A 205 2.13 20.23 -5.65
C LEU A 205 3.12 19.77 -4.57
N TYR A 206 2.74 19.98 -3.31
CA TYR A 206 3.50 19.54 -2.14
C TYR A 206 2.78 18.40 -1.44
N TRP A 207 3.53 17.44 -0.91
CA TRP A 207 3.01 16.24 -0.26
C TRP A 207 2.29 16.55 1.04
N HIS A 208 2.96 17.31 1.93
CA HIS A 208 2.52 17.52 3.30
C HIS A 208 2.32 18.99 3.65
N TRP A 209 1.31 19.26 4.42
CA TRP A 209 1.16 20.53 5.14
C TRP A 209 0.83 20.25 6.61
N SER A 210 1.53 20.90 7.53
CA SER A 210 1.38 20.75 8.97
C SER A 210 0.76 22.01 9.59
N PRO A 211 -0.25 21.89 10.47
CA PRO A 211 -0.78 23.04 11.22
C PRO A 211 0.24 23.62 12.20
N ASN A 212 1.26 22.86 12.61
CA ASN A 212 2.28 23.24 13.58
C ASN A 212 3.59 23.70 12.93
N TYR A 213 3.93 23.12 11.74
CA TYR A 213 5.21 23.34 11.07
C TYR A 213 5.05 23.93 9.66
N GLY A 214 3.81 24.16 9.19
CA GLY A 214 3.56 24.69 7.85
C GLY A 214 4.15 23.80 6.76
N TRP A 215 4.97 24.37 5.91
CA TRP A 215 5.61 23.69 4.77
C TRP A 215 7.03 23.19 5.07
N GLU A 216 7.43 23.01 6.34
CA GLU A 216 8.80 22.65 6.71
C GLU A 216 9.25 21.26 6.21
N MET A 217 8.33 20.34 5.89
CA MET A 217 8.67 19.10 5.18
C MET A 217 9.27 19.35 3.80
N ASN A 218 8.81 20.42 3.14
CA ASN A 218 9.32 20.91 1.86
C ASN A 218 9.52 19.80 0.82
N PHE A 219 8.48 18.99 0.60
CA PHE A 219 8.54 17.83 -0.28
C PHE A 219 7.67 18.05 -1.54
N PRO A 220 8.21 18.69 -2.59
CA PRO A 220 7.49 18.85 -3.85
C PRO A 220 7.32 17.52 -4.58
N LEU A 221 6.16 17.33 -5.19
CA LEU A 221 5.82 16.14 -5.98
C LEU A 221 6.34 16.28 -7.41
N GLU A 222 7.59 15.94 -7.63
CA GLU A 222 8.26 16.06 -8.92
C GLU A 222 8.76 14.70 -9.43
N GLY A 223 8.61 14.44 -10.72
CA GLY A 223 9.08 13.22 -11.36
C GLY A 223 8.19 12.01 -11.11
N TYR A 224 8.53 10.88 -11.77
CA TYR A 224 7.72 9.69 -11.71
C TYR A 224 7.93 8.87 -10.43
N ASN A 225 6.83 8.65 -9.76
CA ASN A 225 6.63 7.76 -8.64
C ASN A 225 5.12 7.42 -8.56
N GLU A 226 4.58 7.10 -7.39
CA GLU A 226 3.17 6.79 -7.14
C GLU A 226 2.21 7.97 -7.30
N CYS A 227 2.70 9.22 -7.41
CA CYS A 227 1.91 10.44 -7.24
C CYS A 227 1.16 10.93 -8.49
N LEU A 228 1.17 10.20 -9.62
CA LEU A 228 0.48 10.65 -10.85
C LEU A 228 -0.99 10.95 -10.60
N ILE A 229 -1.70 10.10 -9.86
CA ILE A 229 -3.13 10.28 -9.57
C ILE A 229 -3.41 11.61 -8.83
N THR A 230 -2.49 12.07 -7.98
CA THR A 230 -2.64 13.34 -7.26
C THR A 230 -2.74 14.52 -8.23
N TYR A 231 -1.92 14.54 -9.29
CA TYR A 231 -1.99 15.57 -10.33
C TYR A 231 -3.24 15.46 -11.19
N ILE A 232 -3.69 14.25 -11.50
CA ILE A 232 -4.92 14.04 -12.27
C ILE A 232 -6.13 14.53 -11.47
N LEU A 233 -6.22 14.19 -10.20
CA LEU A 233 -7.28 14.67 -9.32
C LEU A 233 -7.21 16.19 -9.17
N ALA A 234 -6.04 16.76 -8.92
CA ALA A 234 -5.86 18.19 -8.79
C ALA A 234 -6.29 18.95 -10.07
N ALA A 235 -5.93 18.44 -11.25
CA ALA A 235 -6.34 19.04 -12.53
C ALA A 235 -7.85 18.93 -12.79
N SER A 236 -8.49 17.86 -12.28
CA SER A 236 -9.92 17.58 -12.49
C SER A 236 -10.82 18.05 -11.34
N SER A 237 -10.26 18.67 -10.30
CA SER A 237 -11.05 19.20 -9.16
C SER A 237 -12.09 20.21 -9.65
N PRO A 238 -13.37 20.06 -9.24
CA PRO A 238 -14.44 20.96 -9.69
C PRO A 238 -14.37 22.35 -9.04
N THR A 239 -13.69 22.48 -7.91
CA THR A 239 -13.68 23.69 -7.07
C THR A 239 -12.29 24.28 -6.85
N HIS A 240 -11.27 23.42 -6.73
CA HIS A 240 -9.89 23.77 -6.37
C HIS A 240 -8.88 23.19 -7.37
N SER A 241 -9.18 23.36 -8.68
CA SER A 241 -8.30 22.85 -9.72
C SER A 241 -7.00 23.64 -9.81
N VAL A 242 -5.94 22.96 -10.22
CA VAL A 242 -4.62 23.57 -10.40
C VAL A 242 -4.31 23.81 -11.89
N PRO A 243 -3.48 24.82 -12.22
CA PRO A 243 -3.07 25.05 -13.60
C PRO A 243 -2.32 23.87 -14.21
N ALA A 244 -2.44 23.67 -15.51
CA ALA A 244 -1.70 22.64 -16.26
C ALA A 244 -0.16 22.78 -16.09
N ALA A 245 0.33 23.98 -15.79
CA ALA A 245 1.74 24.23 -15.46
C ALA A 245 2.22 23.39 -14.28
N CYS A 246 1.36 23.10 -13.29
CA CYS A 246 1.73 22.22 -12.16
C CYS A 246 2.11 20.81 -12.64
N TYR A 247 1.39 20.29 -13.65
CA TYR A 247 1.72 19.00 -14.25
C TYR A 247 2.98 19.07 -15.12
N HIS A 248 3.06 20.07 -16.01
CA HIS A 248 4.13 20.12 -17.00
C HIS A 248 5.46 20.61 -16.44
N GLU A 249 5.46 21.61 -15.58
CA GLU A 249 6.68 22.19 -14.99
C GLU A 249 7.07 21.47 -13.70
N GLY A 250 6.10 21.16 -12.82
CA GLY A 250 6.29 20.46 -11.57
C GLY A 250 6.53 18.97 -11.81
N TRP A 251 5.46 18.17 -11.92
CA TRP A 251 5.60 16.71 -12.02
C TRP A 251 6.48 16.28 -13.19
N ALA A 252 6.25 16.79 -14.38
CA ALA A 252 7.02 16.41 -15.57
C ALA A 252 8.37 17.12 -15.73
N ARG A 253 8.73 18.05 -14.81
CA ARG A 253 10.01 18.78 -14.83
C ARG A 253 10.32 19.39 -16.20
N SER A 254 9.31 20.02 -16.81
CA SER A 254 9.39 20.60 -18.16
C SER A 254 9.90 19.63 -19.24
N GLY A 255 9.56 18.35 -19.11
CA GLY A 255 10.01 17.25 -19.98
C GLY A 255 11.26 16.50 -19.50
N GLY A 256 11.90 16.96 -18.43
CA GLY A 256 13.05 16.28 -17.81
C GLY A 256 12.71 14.90 -17.22
N ILE A 257 11.42 14.57 -17.11
CA ILE A 257 10.92 13.27 -16.65
C ILE A 257 11.17 12.11 -17.64
N LYS A 258 11.41 12.41 -18.95
CA LYS A 258 11.62 11.37 -19.95
C LYS A 258 12.90 10.58 -19.70
N SER A 259 12.83 9.27 -19.88
CA SER A 259 13.96 8.36 -19.71
C SER A 259 14.37 7.69 -21.02
N ALA A 260 15.63 7.29 -21.09
CA ALA A 260 16.15 6.41 -22.14
C ALA A 260 16.60 5.05 -21.60
N SER A 261 16.39 4.80 -20.32
CA SER A 261 16.78 3.54 -19.67
C SER A 261 15.98 2.35 -20.21
N LYS A 262 16.64 1.20 -20.35
CA LYS A 262 16.05 -0.05 -20.85
C LYS A 262 16.59 -1.26 -20.07
N PRO A 263 16.31 -1.32 -18.74
CA PRO A 263 16.76 -2.45 -17.95
C PRO A 263 16.19 -3.75 -18.52
N TYR A 264 17.04 -4.74 -18.70
CA TYR A 264 16.69 -6.05 -19.27
C TYR A 264 15.96 -5.99 -20.63
N GLY A 265 16.10 -4.89 -21.38
CA GLY A 265 15.43 -4.69 -22.66
C GLY A 265 14.05 -4.04 -22.58
N TYR A 266 13.51 -3.78 -21.38
CA TYR A 266 12.23 -3.11 -21.16
C TYR A 266 12.41 -1.59 -21.03
N PRO A 267 11.91 -0.77 -21.96
CA PRO A 267 12.04 0.68 -21.87
C PRO A 267 11.29 1.25 -20.67
N LEU A 268 11.98 1.96 -19.78
CA LEU A 268 11.37 2.81 -18.79
C LEU A 268 11.19 4.19 -19.44
N GLU A 269 9.97 4.51 -19.91
CA GLU A 269 9.69 5.76 -20.63
C GLU A 269 9.85 7.00 -19.75
N LEU A 270 9.69 6.83 -18.44
CA LEU A 270 9.85 7.87 -17.43
C LEU A 270 10.99 7.54 -16.47
N LYS A 271 11.68 8.59 -16.00
CA LYS A 271 12.71 8.48 -14.98
C LYS A 271 12.06 8.22 -13.63
N HIS A 272 12.36 7.08 -13.04
CA HIS A 272 11.93 6.74 -11.69
C HIS A 272 12.78 7.50 -10.67
N ASN A 273 12.13 8.23 -9.76
CA ASN A 273 12.82 9.07 -8.78
C ASN A 273 13.81 8.27 -7.92
N GLY A 274 15.11 8.58 -8.03
CA GLY A 274 16.17 7.88 -7.29
C GLY A 274 16.48 6.46 -7.75
N ALA A 275 15.81 5.97 -8.82
CA ALA A 275 16.00 4.62 -9.38
C ALA A 275 15.95 4.64 -10.92
N GLU A 276 16.61 5.62 -11.53
CA GLU A 276 16.44 5.97 -12.94
C GLU A 276 16.93 4.88 -13.91
N GLU A 277 17.88 4.04 -13.48
CA GLU A 277 18.49 3.03 -14.35
C GLU A 277 17.75 1.71 -14.39
N LYS A 278 17.21 1.25 -13.26
CA LYS A 278 16.64 -0.11 -13.10
C LYS A 278 15.17 -0.15 -12.70
N GLY A 279 14.61 0.98 -12.34
CA GLY A 279 13.25 1.08 -11.83
C GLY A 279 13.18 1.09 -10.30
N GLY A 280 12.18 1.78 -9.77
CA GLY A 280 11.87 1.88 -8.36
C GLY A 280 11.06 0.69 -7.82
N PRO A 281 10.57 0.78 -6.58
CA PRO A 281 9.68 -0.23 -6.01
C PRO A 281 8.37 -0.33 -6.80
N LEU A 282 7.83 -1.54 -6.92
CA LEU A 282 6.70 -1.79 -7.83
C LEU A 282 5.40 -1.09 -7.44
N PHE A 283 5.22 -0.64 -6.21
CA PHE A 283 4.02 0.12 -5.85
C PHE A 283 3.86 1.39 -6.70
N TRP A 284 4.93 1.93 -7.30
CA TRP A 284 4.85 3.03 -8.27
C TRP A 284 4.09 2.67 -9.55
N ALA A 285 4.05 1.39 -9.91
CA ALA A 285 3.25 0.91 -11.03
C ALA A 285 1.79 0.57 -10.64
N HIS A 286 1.44 0.62 -9.35
CA HIS A 286 0.14 0.15 -8.88
C HIS A 286 -0.77 1.28 -8.37
N TYR A 287 -0.29 2.11 -7.43
CA TYR A 287 -1.17 2.95 -6.61
C TYR A 287 -1.96 4.00 -7.38
N SER A 288 -1.34 4.68 -8.34
CA SER A 288 -2.05 5.63 -9.19
C SER A 288 -3.09 4.98 -10.12
N TYR A 289 -2.94 3.69 -10.40
CA TYR A 289 -3.74 3.00 -11.42
C TYR A 289 -4.88 2.15 -10.84
N ILE A 290 -5.17 2.30 -9.58
CA ILE A 290 -6.31 1.63 -8.93
C ILE A 290 -7.64 2.21 -9.43
N GLY A 291 -7.71 3.53 -9.57
CA GLY A 291 -8.87 4.23 -10.13
C GLY A 291 -8.64 4.83 -11.52
N LEU A 292 -7.46 4.63 -12.10
CA LEU A 292 -7.06 5.17 -13.39
C LEU A 292 -6.59 4.03 -14.30
N ASP A 293 -7.35 3.75 -15.37
CA ASP A 293 -6.96 2.74 -16.36
C ASP A 293 -5.76 3.23 -17.18
N PRO A 294 -4.60 2.58 -17.14
CA PRO A 294 -3.45 2.98 -17.94
C PRO A 294 -3.59 2.61 -19.43
N ARG A 295 -4.56 1.74 -19.81
CA ARG A 295 -4.80 1.35 -21.20
C ARG A 295 -5.27 2.58 -22.00
N ASN A 296 -4.61 2.83 -23.13
CA ASN A 296 -4.87 4.01 -23.98
C ASN A 296 -4.59 5.37 -23.31
N LEU A 297 -4.01 5.39 -22.12
CA LEU A 297 -3.57 6.62 -21.46
C LEU A 297 -2.21 7.03 -21.99
N THR A 298 -2.16 8.15 -22.71
CA THR A 298 -0.94 8.65 -23.34
C THR A 298 -0.92 10.18 -23.30
N ASP A 299 0.24 10.73 -23.00
CA ASP A 299 0.51 12.16 -23.11
C ASP A 299 1.80 12.42 -23.91
N GLN A 300 2.29 13.66 -23.87
CA GLN A 300 3.54 14.01 -24.55
C GLN A 300 4.80 13.39 -23.92
N TYR A 301 4.72 12.75 -22.76
CA TYR A 301 5.84 12.21 -22.02
C TYR A 301 5.96 10.70 -22.14
N ALA A 302 4.82 9.97 -22.11
CA ALA A 302 4.82 8.51 -22.10
C ALA A 302 3.48 7.90 -22.57
N ASN A 303 3.55 6.62 -22.88
CA ASN A 303 2.40 5.72 -22.90
C ASN A 303 2.35 4.99 -21.54
N TYR A 304 1.33 5.26 -20.74
CA TYR A 304 1.28 4.79 -19.34
C TYR A 304 1.06 3.27 -19.20
N TRP A 305 0.46 2.63 -20.19
CA TRP A 305 0.44 1.17 -20.24
C TRP A 305 1.86 0.59 -20.36
N ASN A 306 2.68 1.17 -21.23
CA ASN A 306 4.08 0.76 -21.34
C ASN A 306 4.86 1.06 -20.05
N VAL A 307 4.60 2.21 -19.42
CA VAL A 307 5.26 2.58 -18.15
C VAL A 307 5.06 1.49 -17.10
N VAL A 308 3.82 1.11 -16.82
CA VAL A 308 3.52 0.13 -15.75
C VAL A 308 3.94 -1.28 -16.12
N ARG A 309 3.65 -1.71 -17.37
CA ARG A 309 4.00 -3.05 -17.82
C ARG A 309 5.51 -3.27 -17.88
N ASN A 310 6.24 -2.34 -18.44
CA ASN A 310 7.70 -2.47 -18.56
C ASN A 310 8.39 -2.38 -17.21
N HIS A 311 7.86 -1.61 -16.26
CA HIS A 311 8.35 -1.58 -14.90
C HIS A 311 8.17 -2.95 -14.22
N ALA A 312 6.97 -3.54 -14.29
CA ALA A 312 6.69 -4.86 -13.73
C ALA A 312 7.56 -5.95 -14.39
N MET A 313 7.70 -5.93 -15.72
CA MET A 313 8.56 -6.88 -16.45
C MET A 313 10.04 -6.71 -16.15
N SER A 314 10.49 -5.47 -15.90
CA SER A 314 11.88 -5.21 -15.51
C SER A 314 12.19 -5.78 -14.12
N ASP A 315 11.30 -5.60 -13.16
CA ASP A 315 11.43 -6.18 -11.81
C ASP A 315 11.39 -7.71 -11.85
N TYR A 316 10.43 -8.29 -12.58
CA TYR A 316 10.38 -9.73 -12.84
C TYR A 316 11.72 -10.24 -13.38
N GLN A 317 12.24 -9.61 -14.44
CA GLN A 317 13.47 -10.07 -15.09
C GLN A 317 14.71 -9.87 -14.20
N TYR A 318 14.71 -8.84 -13.35
CA TYR A 318 15.73 -8.68 -12.31
C TYR A 318 15.73 -9.88 -11.36
N CYS A 319 14.57 -10.28 -10.84
CA CYS A 319 14.45 -11.42 -9.94
C CYS A 319 14.82 -12.75 -10.64
N VAL A 320 14.43 -12.93 -11.91
CA VAL A 320 14.80 -14.12 -12.71
C VAL A 320 16.30 -14.18 -12.96
N THR A 321 16.92 -13.06 -13.32
CA THR A 321 18.38 -12.95 -13.52
C THR A 321 19.15 -13.13 -12.22
N ASN A 322 18.55 -12.68 -11.11
CA ASN A 322 19.08 -12.81 -9.75
C ASN A 322 20.56 -12.42 -9.61
N PRO A 323 20.94 -11.18 -9.94
CA PRO A 323 22.34 -10.79 -10.01
C PRO A 323 23.06 -10.83 -8.66
N LYS A 324 22.31 -10.83 -7.55
CA LYS A 324 22.88 -10.96 -6.19
C LYS A 324 22.92 -12.40 -5.67
N GLY A 325 22.35 -13.37 -6.40
CA GLY A 325 22.40 -14.80 -6.07
C GLY A 325 21.55 -15.18 -4.85
N TYR A 326 20.45 -14.47 -4.57
CA TYR A 326 19.55 -14.80 -3.47
C TYR A 326 18.81 -16.10 -3.71
N LYS A 327 18.73 -16.95 -2.70
CA LYS A 327 17.97 -18.20 -2.79
C LYS A 327 16.47 -17.91 -2.96
N GLY A 328 15.82 -18.67 -3.82
CA GLY A 328 14.39 -18.61 -4.04
C GLY A 328 13.96 -17.61 -5.11
N TYR A 329 14.78 -16.66 -5.49
CA TYR A 329 14.46 -15.76 -6.60
C TYR A 329 14.37 -16.53 -7.92
N GLY A 330 13.34 -16.25 -8.71
CA GLY A 330 13.11 -16.93 -9.98
C GLY A 330 11.75 -16.62 -10.60
N PRO A 331 11.38 -17.33 -11.67
CA PRO A 331 10.13 -17.08 -12.40
C PRO A 331 8.85 -17.24 -11.56
N ASP A 332 8.89 -18.06 -10.52
CA ASP A 332 7.77 -18.32 -9.61
C ASP A 332 7.95 -17.70 -8.21
N CYS A 333 8.97 -16.83 -8.05
CA CYS A 333 9.24 -16.12 -6.80
C CYS A 333 9.94 -14.79 -7.09
N TRP A 334 9.18 -13.73 -7.30
CA TRP A 334 9.64 -12.41 -7.66
C TRP A 334 8.74 -11.31 -7.06
N GLY A 335 9.21 -10.09 -7.09
CA GLY A 335 8.46 -8.90 -6.70
C GLY A 335 9.13 -8.11 -5.60
N LEU A 336 9.63 -6.91 -5.96
CA LEU A 336 10.28 -5.97 -5.07
C LEU A 336 9.41 -4.73 -4.92
N THR A 337 8.99 -4.47 -3.69
CA THR A 337 8.28 -3.23 -3.32
C THR A 337 8.55 -2.88 -1.87
N ALA A 338 8.02 -1.76 -1.39
CA ALA A 338 8.16 -1.39 0.00
C ALA A 338 7.45 -2.39 0.91
N SER A 339 8.13 -2.91 1.91
CA SER A 339 7.62 -3.91 2.84
C SER A 339 8.53 -4.08 4.06
N TYR A 340 8.15 -4.96 4.98
CA TYR A 340 9.04 -5.36 6.07
C TYR A 340 10.29 -6.11 5.55
N SER A 341 11.37 -5.99 6.30
CA SER A 341 12.58 -6.80 6.15
C SER A 341 13.13 -7.18 7.52
N ILE A 342 14.19 -7.99 7.55
CA ILE A 342 14.91 -8.34 8.78
C ILE A 342 15.39 -7.09 9.52
N ASN A 343 15.68 -6.01 8.78
CA ASN A 343 16.20 -4.76 9.32
C ASN A 343 15.11 -3.68 9.51
N GLY A 344 13.84 -4.04 9.46
CA GLY A 344 12.71 -3.11 9.50
C GLY A 344 12.12 -2.84 8.11
N TYR A 345 11.26 -1.82 8.00
CA TYR A 345 10.61 -1.46 6.74
C TYR A 345 11.61 -0.86 5.75
N SER A 346 11.52 -1.26 4.48
CA SER A 346 12.39 -0.77 3.41
C SER A 346 11.67 -0.78 2.05
N ALA A 347 11.99 0.19 1.21
CA ALA A 347 11.53 0.23 -0.18
C ALA A 347 12.45 -0.66 -1.04
N HIS A 348 12.09 -1.95 -1.17
CA HIS A 348 12.86 -2.90 -1.98
C HIS A 348 12.69 -2.57 -3.46
N MET A 349 13.79 -2.57 -4.17
CA MET A 349 13.91 -2.35 -5.62
C MET A 349 15.29 -2.89 -6.08
N PRO A 350 15.59 -3.02 -7.36
CA PRO A 350 16.87 -3.57 -7.81
C PRO A 350 18.11 -2.95 -7.17
N ASP A 351 18.10 -1.64 -6.93
CA ASP A 351 19.22 -0.93 -6.29
C ASP A 351 19.21 -1.01 -4.75
N ASN A 352 18.08 -1.37 -4.14
CA ASN A 352 17.92 -1.59 -2.71
C ASN A 352 17.31 -2.97 -2.42
N ASP A 353 17.88 -4.00 -3.00
CA ASP A 353 17.43 -5.38 -2.81
C ASP A 353 18.15 -6.02 -1.61
N LEU A 354 17.37 -6.45 -0.63
CA LEU A 354 17.83 -7.09 0.62
C LEU A 354 17.56 -8.60 0.66
N GLY A 355 17.22 -9.21 -0.48
CA GLY A 355 16.86 -10.64 -0.55
C GLY A 355 15.46 -10.92 0.02
N VAL A 356 14.57 -9.94 -0.06
CA VAL A 356 13.18 -10.00 0.42
C VAL A 356 12.22 -9.96 -0.76
N ILE A 357 11.26 -10.87 -0.77
CA ILE A 357 10.14 -10.89 -1.71
C ILE A 357 8.89 -10.40 -1.00
N THR A 358 8.17 -9.54 -1.67
CA THR A 358 6.89 -8.99 -1.21
C THR A 358 5.77 -9.49 -2.12
N PRO A 359 4.88 -10.39 -1.65
CA PRO A 359 3.85 -11.00 -2.51
C PRO A 359 3.00 -10.00 -3.28
N THR A 360 2.63 -8.86 -2.67
CA THR A 360 1.83 -7.82 -3.31
C THR A 360 2.48 -7.28 -4.59
N ALA A 361 3.81 -7.22 -4.67
CA ALA A 361 4.52 -6.70 -5.84
C ALA A 361 4.20 -7.51 -7.11
N ALA A 362 4.32 -8.83 -7.04
CA ALA A 362 3.98 -9.71 -8.14
C ALA A 362 2.47 -9.81 -8.36
N LEU A 363 1.69 -9.91 -7.27
CA LEU A 363 0.26 -10.14 -7.36
C LEU A 363 -0.50 -8.90 -7.82
N SER A 364 -0.15 -7.70 -7.37
CA SER A 364 -0.76 -6.45 -7.87
C SER A 364 -0.35 -6.09 -9.30
N SER A 365 0.63 -6.81 -9.86
CA SER A 365 1.04 -6.69 -11.27
C SER A 365 0.20 -7.55 -12.24
N PHE A 366 -0.76 -8.33 -11.76
CA PHE A 366 -1.59 -9.23 -12.58
C PHE A 366 -2.18 -8.56 -13.83
N PRO A 367 -2.71 -7.31 -13.77
CA PRO A 367 -3.23 -6.64 -14.96
C PRO A 367 -2.18 -6.42 -16.06
N TYR A 368 -0.89 -6.40 -15.71
CA TYR A 368 0.22 -6.08 -16.61
C TYR A 368 1.04 -7.30 -17.02
N THR A 369 1.11 -8.31 -16.16
CA THR A 369 1.98 -9.50 -16.29
C THR A 369 1.23 -10.78 -15.85
N PRO A 370 0.09 -11.13 -16.49
CA PRO A 370 -0.78 -12.20 -15.99
C PRO A 370 -0.10 -13.57 -15.90
N GLU A 371 0.78 -13.90 -16.84
CA GLU A 371 1.48 -15.19 -16.86
C GLU A 371 2.52 -15.27 -15.74
N GLU A 372 3.34 -14.23 -15.60
CA GLU A 372 4.39 -14.14 -14.60
C GLU A 372 3.81 -14.02 -13.18
N SER A 373 2.73 -13.26 -13.04
CA SER A 373 2.01 -13.12 -11.76
C SER A 373 1.31 -14.42 -11.35
N MET A 374 0.73 -15.18 -12.28
CA MET A 374 0.16 -16.49 -12.01
C MET A 374 1.24 -17.50 -11.58
N ALA A 375 2.40 -17.47 -12.24
CA ALA A 375 3.52 -18.32 -11.84
C ALA A 375 3.98 -18.00 -10.42
N ALA A 376 4.11 -16.70 -10.07
CA ALA A 376 4.44 -16.25 -8.72
C ALA A 376 3.36 -16.67 -7.70
N LEU A 377 2.07 -16.47 -8.01
CA LEU A 377 0.97 -16.88 -7.14
C LEU A 377 1.06 -18.36 -6.79
N LYS A 378 1.24 -19.22 -7.79
CA LYS A 378 1.40 -20.68 -7.58
C LYS A 378 2.67 -21.00 -6.80
N GLY A 379 3.77 -20.29 -7.07
CA GLY A 379 5.02 -20.41 -6.34
C GLY A 379 4.88 -20.05 -4.86
N PHE A 380 4.26 -18.90 -4.57
CA PHE A 380 3.96 -18.48 -3.21
C PHE A 380 3.02 -19.43 -2.50
N TYR A 381 1.96 -19.87 -3.17
CA TYR A 381 1.00 -20.81 -2.57
C TYR A 381 1.66 -22.14 -2.16
N LYS A 382 2.65 -22.62 -2.89
CA LYS A 382 3.44 -23.81 -2.55
C LYS A 382 4.31 -23.65 -1.31
N GLN A 383 4.65 -22.40 -0.88
CA GLN A 383 5.41 -22.19 0.34
C GLN A 383 4.66 -22.60 1.62
N GLY A 384 3.34 -22.76 1.53
CA GLY A 384 2.52 -23.23 2.62
C GLY A 384 2.31 -22.19 3.72
N SER A 385 2.02 -22.66 4.93
CA SER A 385 1.75 -21.83 6.11
C SER A 385 2.95 -20.96 6.55
N TRP A 386 4.13 -21.21 5.98
CA TRP A 386 5.30 -20.39 6.30
C TRP A 386 5.12 -18.91 5.93
N ILE A 387 4.41 -18.63 4.82
CA ILE A 387 4.16 -17.25 4.37
C ILE A 387 2.68 -16.91 4.31
N TRP A 388 1.83 -17.71 4.94
CA TRP A 388 0.37 -17.61 4.83
C TRP A 388 -0.29 -17.62 6.20
N GLY A 389 -1.26 -16.75 6.41
CA GLY A 389 -2.03 -16.66 7.63
C GLY A 389 -3.49 -16.25 7.38
N LYS A 390 -4.14 -15.70 8.40
CA LYS A 390 -5.58 -15.41 8.42
C LYS A 390 -6.07 -14.58 7.23
N TYR A 391 -5.27 -13.63 6.77
CA TYR A 391 -5.64 -12.71 5.69
C TYR A 391 -4.84 -12.97 4.40
N GLY A 392 -4.38 -14.21 4.18
CA GLY A 392 -3.59 -14.56 3.01
C GLY A 392 -2.08 -14.45 3.24
N PHE A 393 -1.35 -14.10 2.21
CA PHE A 393 0.11 -13.95 2.28
C PHE A 393 0.50 -12.86 3.28
N TYR A 394 1.52 -13.14 4.09
CA TYR A 394 2.18 -12.13 4.91
C TYR A 394 2.82 -11.06 4.03
N ASP A 395 3.11 -9.92 4.65
CA ASP A 395 3.67 -8.75 3.98
C ASP A 395 4.94 -9.07 3.19
N ALA A 396 5.87 -9.78 3.80
CA ALA A 396 7.15 -10.10 3.19
C ALA A 396 7.77 -11.40 3.69
N PHE A 397 8.67 -11.97 2.88
CA PHE A 397 9.46 -13.13 3.27
C PHE A 397 10.82 -13.15 2.55
N SER A 398 11.80 -13.85 3.13
CA SER A 398 13.11 -14.08 2.54
C SER A 398 13.45 -15.58 2.52
N PRO A 399 13.40 -16.25 1.37
CA PRO A 399 13.86 -17.63 1.27
C PRO A 399 15.36 -17.76 1.56
N ASN A 400 16.14 -16.72 1.27
CA ASN A 400 17.57 -16.69 1.52
C ASN A 400 17.88 -16.77 3.01
N GLU A 401 17.20 -15.96 3.81
CA GLU A 401 17.39 -15.88 5.27
C GLU A 401 16.47 -16.83 6.04
N LYS A 402 15.57 -17.53 5.35
CA LYS A 402 14.48 -18.32 5.97
C LYS A 402 13.67 -17.49 6.96
N TRP A 403 13.40 -16.25 6.57
CA TRP A 403 12.71 -15.26 7.37
C TRP A 403 11.34 -14.94 6.79
N THR A 404 10.37 -14.78 7.66
CA THR A 404 9.06 -14.22 7.37
C THR A 404 8.54 -13.50 8.62
N VAL A 405 7.53 -12.67 8.43
CA VAL A 405 6.88 -11.93 9.51
C VAL A 405 5.37 -12.14 9.45
N PRO A 406 4.71 -12.57 10.55
CA PRO A 406 3.26 -12.81 10.57
C PRO A 406 2.49 -11.50 10.70
N HIS A 407 2.81 -10.54 9.85
CA HIS A 407 2.26 -9.19 9.83
C HIS A 407 1.70 -8.88 8.46
N TYR A 408 0.77 -7.94 8.45
CA TYR A 408 0.15 -7.39 7.25
C TYR A 408 0.18 -5.88 7.29
N LEU A 409 0.33 -5.25 6.13
CA LEU A 409 0.13 -3.82 5.91
C LEU A 409 -1.08 -3.61 4.99
N ALA A 410 -1.93 -2.64 5.33
CA ALA A 410 -3.13 -2.35 4.55
C ALA A 410 -2.83 -2.01 3.10
N ILE A 411 -1.79 -1.19 2.91
CA ILE A 411 -1.39 -0.69 1.60
C ILE A 411 -0.97 -1.82 0.65
N ASP A 412 -0.48 -2.94 1.19
CA ASP A 412 -0.08 -4.12 0.43
C ASP A 412 -1.23 -5.13 0.30
N GLN A 413 -1.95 -5.40 1.37
CA GLN A 413 -3.04 -6.38 1.37
C GLN A 413 -4.22 -5.95 0.49
N CYS A 414 -4.58 -4.66 0.56
CA CYS A 414 -5.74 -4.17 -0.16
C CYS A 414 -5.52 -4.09 -1.67
N THR A 415 -4.27 -3.93 -2.15
CA THR A 415 -3.96 -3.95 -3.58
C THR A 415 -4.11 -5.35 -4.19
N ILE A 416 -3.82 -6.41 -3.43
CA ILE A 416 -4.03 -7.80 -3.87
C ILE A 416 -5.52 -8.09 -4.14
N CYS A 417 -6.43 -7.43 -3.42
CA CYS A 417 -7.88 -7.60 -3.66
C CYS A 417 -8.32 -7.18 -5.07
N LEU A 418 -7.50 -6.41 -5.78
CA LEU A 418 -7.82 -5.85 -7.09
C LEU A 418 -7.30 -6.69 -8.27
N LEU A 419 -6.70 -7.82 -8.03
CA LEU A 419 -6.02 -8.71 -8.98
C LEU A 419 -6.77 -9.00 -10.29
N TYR A 420 -8.09 -9.02 -10.29
CA TYR A 420 -8.88 -9.60 -11.38
C TYR A 420 -9.84 -8.61 -12.03
N THR A 421 -9.78 -7.33 -11.69
CA THR A 421 -10.80 -6.35 -12.11
C THR A 421 -10.55 -5.69 -13.45
N SER A 422 -9.40 -5.91 -14.09
CA SER A 422 -9.07 -5.26 -15.36
C SER A 422 -9.95 -5.68 -16.53
N ASP A 423 -10.62 -6.84 -16.47
CA ASP A 423 -11.45 -7.36 -17.55
C ASP A 423 -12.96 -7.30 -17.27
N ALA A 424 -13.39 -6.86 -16.09
CA ALA A 424 -14.79 -6.83 -15.65
C ALA A 424 -15.38 -5.41 -15.57
N ALA A 425 -14.65 -4.38 -15.99
CA ALA A 425 -15.12 -2.98 -15.99
C ALA A 425 -15.41 -2.44 -17.38
#